data_9cf028859a08ba6bc46b0ea22ff0c438
#
_entry.id   9cf028859a08ba6bc46b0ea22ff0c438
#
_cell.length_a   1.000
_cell.length_b   1.000
_cell.length_c   1.000
_cell.angle_alpha   90.00
_cell.angle_beta   90.00
_cell.angle_gamma   90.00
#
_symmetry.space_group_name_H-M   'P 1'
#
loop_
_entity.id
_entity.type
_entity.pdbx_description
1 polymer ?
#
loop_
_entity_poly.entity_id
_entity_poly.type
_entity_poly.pdbx_seq_one_letter_code
_entity_poly.pdbx_strand_id
1 'polypeptide(L)'
;WDTYRNVSTLMTLLYPERQLDIIRTMLDMYRENGWLPKWELYGRETFTMEGDPSIPYIVDAWMRGLRDFDEQTAYEAMRKGATTPGEFNLLRPDANDYFSKGYVPLREQYDNSVSHALEYYIADWNLANFAQALGKKEDAKLFRDRSLGYKHYYSKEFGTLRPILPDGTFYSPFDPKQGENFEPSPGFHEGNAWNYTFYVPHDIKGLAKL
;
A
#
# COMPACT_ATOMS: atom_id res chain seq x y z
N TRP A 1 -9.36 -3.34 5.61
CA TRP A 1 -8.72 -2.36 4.76
C TRP A 1 -8.40 -1.06 5.51
N ASP A 2 -9.38 -0.31 5.97
CA ASP A 2 -9.14 0.99 6.62
C ASP A 2 -8.54 0.94 8.02
N THR A 3 -8.69 -0.18 8.71
CA THR A 3 -8.34 -0.31 10.13
C THR A 3 -6.85 -0.12 10.43
N TYR A 4 -5.96 -0.36 9.46
CA TYR A 4 -4.52 -0.20 9.68
C TYR A 4 -4.11 1.27 9.91
N ARG A 5 -4.93 2.24 9.51
CA ARG A 5 -4.60 3.67 9.61
C ARG A 5 -4.52 4.15 11.06
N ASN A 6 -5.46 3.75 11.90
CA ASN A 6 -5.45 4.14 13.32
C ASN A 6 -6.07 3.11 14.26
N VAL A 7 -7.12 2.38 13.86
CA VAL A 7 -7.81 1.39 14.73
C VAL A 7 -6.86 0.28 15.16
N SER A 8 -6.04 -0.26 14.24
CA SER A 8 -5.04 -1.29 14.55
C SER A 8 -4.05 -0.83 15.63
N THR A 9 -3.55 0.40 15.51
CA THR A 9 -2.65 0.99 16.51
C THR A 9 -3.35 1.12 17.87
N LEU A 10 -4.61 1.57 17.89
CA LEU A 10 -5.40 1.66 19.12
C LEU A 10 -5.64 0.28 19.74
N MET A 11 -5.97 -0.72 18.93
CA MET A 11 -6.14 -2.11 19.38
C MET A 11 -4.84 -2.67 19.96
N THR A 12 -3.69 -2.39 19.34
CA THR A 12 -2.37 -2.80 19.87
C THR A 12 -2.12 -2.26 21.27
N LEU A 13 -2.58 -1.04 21.57
CA LEU A 13 -2.40 -0.41 22.88
C LEU A 13 -3.41 -0.89 23.92
N LEU A 14 -4.69 -0.99 23.56
CA LEU A 14 -5.77 -1.24 24.51
C LEU A 14 -6.18 -2.71 24.61
N TYR A 15 -6.05 -3.46 23.54
CA TYR A 15 -6.51 -4.84 23.41
C TYR A 15 -5.49 -5.73 22.68
N PRO A 16 -4.23 -5.84 23.20
CA PRO A 16 -3.14 -6.52 22.50
C PRO A 16 -3.45 -7.98 22.15
N GLU A 17 -4.15 -8.71 23.03
CA GLU A 17 -4.54 -10.10 22.78
C GLU A 17 -5.49 -10.21 21.57
N ARG A 18 -6.46 -9.28 21.44
CA ARG A 18 -7.36 -9.25 20.30
C ARG A 18 -6.63 -8.87 18.99
N GLN A 19 -5.66 -7.98 19.09
CA GLN A 19 -4.83 -7.63 17.95
C GLN A 19 -4.01 -8.83 17.46
N LEU A 20 -3.45 -9.62 18.38
CA LEU A 20 -2.75 -10.87 18.07
C LEU A 20 -3.70 -11.91 17.44
N ASP A 21 -4.90 -12.08 17.97
CA ASP A 21 -5.90 -12.99 17.40
C ASP A 21 -6.26 -12.63 15.95
N ILE A 22 -6.39 -11.34 15.64
CA ILE A 22 -6.65 -10.86 14.29
C ILE A 22 -5.45 -11.18 13.36
N ILE A 23 -4.21 -10.93 13.82
CA ILE A 23 -3.02 -11.24 13.02
C ILE A 23 -2.92 -12.75 12.76
N ARG A 24 -3.13 -13.59 13.77
CA ARG A 24 -3.14 -15.05 13.60
C ARG A 24 -4.20 -15.50 12.60
N THR A 25 -5.40 -14.91 12.67
CA THR A 25 -6.47 -15.15 11.69
C THR A 25 -6.04 -14.76 10.26
N MET A 26 -5.39 -13.62 10.07
CA MET A 26 -4.85 -13.23 8.75
C MET A 26 -3.85 -14.27 8.21
N LEU A 27 -3.00 -14.83 9.08
CA LEU A 27 -2.05 -15.86 8.70
C LEU A 27 -2.73 -17.20 8.39
N ASP A 28 -3.79 -17.55 9.10
CA ASP A 28 -4.59 -18.74 8.78
C ASP A 28 -5.31 -18.58 7.45
N MET A 29 -5.87 -17.43 7.15
CA MET A 29 -6.43 -17.12 5.83
C MET A 29 -5.39 -17.24 4.70
N TYR A 30 -4.17 -16.76 4.94
CA TYR A 30 -3.06 -16.98 4.00
C TYR A 30 -2.75 -18.47 3.79
N ARG A 31 -2.74 -19.28 4.84
CA ARG A 31 -2.50 -20.75 4.75
C ARG A 31 -3.60 -21.46 3.96
N GLU A 32 -4.84 -21.00 4.09
CA GLU A 32 -6.00 -21.62 3.44
C GLU A 32 -6.12 -21.22 1.96
N ASN A 33 -5.95 -19.94 1.62
CA ASN A 33 -6.21 -19.44 0.27
C ASN A 33 -4.99 -18.90 -0.47
N GLY A 34 -3.84 -18.81 0.21
CA GLY A 34 -2.56 -18.40 -0.37
C GLY A 34 -2.34 -16.89 -0.45
N TRP A 35 -3.24 -16.05 0.09
CA TRP A 35 -3.11 -14.60 0.13
C TRP A 35 -3.49 -14.04 1.48
N LEU A 36 -2.82 -12.95 1.90
CA LEU A 36 -3.27 -12.18 3.05
C LEU A 36 -4.60 -11.45 2.71
N PRO A 37 -5.48 -11.25 3.71
CA PRO A 37 -6.75 -10.57 3.46
C PRO A 37 -6.56 -9.08 3.17
N LYS A 38 -7.48 -8.52 2.38
CA LYS A 38 -7.56 -7.10 2.07
C LYS A 38 -8.91 -6.51 2.48
N TRP A 39 -10.00 -7.07 1.96
CA TRP A 39 -11.34 -6.54 2.13
C TRP A 39 -12.39 -7.66 2.14
N GLU A 40 -12.71 -8.14 3.31
CA GLU A 40 -13.67 -9.22 3.50
C GLU A 40 -15.11 -8.71 3.47
N LEU A 41 -15.96 -9.44 2.79
CA LEU A 41 -17.40 -9.21 2.76
C LEU A 41 -18.16 -10.54 2.76
N TYR A 42 -19.12 -10.70 3.64
CA TYR A 42 -19.94 -11.91 3.79
C TYR A 42 -19.11 -13.19 3.94
N GLY A 43 -18.01 -13.13 4.70
CA GLY A 43 -17.14 -14.29 4.96
C GLY A 43 -16.27 -14.70 3.77
N ARG A 44 -16.07 -13.82 2.80
CA ARG A 44 -15.18 -14.03 1.66
C ARG A 44 -14.26 -12.84 1.46
N GLU A 45 -13.02 -13.12 1.06
CA GLU A 45 -12.14 -12.08 0.56
C GLU A 45 -12.57 -11.65 -0.83
N THR A 46 -12.67 -10.34 -1.06
CA THR A 46 -13.10 -9.76 -2.33
C THR A 46 -11.96 -9.16 -3.14
N PHE A 47 -10.81 -8.92 -2.52
CA PHE A 47 -9.67 -8.19 -3.08
C PHE A 47 -10.04 -6.79 -3.61
N THR A 48 -11.17 -6.26 -3.16
CA THR A 48 -11.64 -4.92 -3.49
C THR A 48 -10.73 -3.87 -2.85
N MET A 49 -10.76 -2.65 -3.34
CA MET A 49 -10.00 -1.50 -2.88
C MET A 49 -8.49 -1.59 -3.17
N GLU A 50 -7.77 -0.52 -2.85
CA GLU A 50 -6.38 -0.34 -3.19
C GLU A 50 -5.44 -0.99 -2.17
N GLY A 51 -4.26 -1.34 -2.65
CA GLY A 51 -3.12 -1.63 -1.79
C GLY A 51 -3.07 -3.04 -1.21
N ASP A 52 -2.25 -3.15 -0.20
CA ASP A 52 -1.92 -4.39 0.53
C ASP A 52 -1.89 -4.08 2.03
N PRO A 53 -3.07 -3.80 2.63
CA PRO A 53 -3.20 -3.24 3.98
C PRO A 53 -2.78 -4.17 5.10
N SER A 54 -2.76 -5.49 4.86
CA SER A 54 -2.30 -6.46 5.86
C SER A 54 -0.83 -6.25 6.23
N ILE A 55 0.00 -5.74 5.30
CA ILE A 55 1.42 -5.49 5.58
C ILE A 55 1.59 -4.43 6.68
N PRO A 56 1.10 -3.18 6.52
CA PRO A 56 1.23 -2.19 7.59
C PRO A 56 0.50 -2.62 8.87
N TYR A 57 -0.60 -3.35 8.77
CA TYR A 57 -1.33 -3.86 9.93
C TYR A 57 -0.47 -4.78 10.81
N ILE A 58 0.16 -5.78 10.21
CA ILE A 58 1.00 -6.76 10.91
C ILE A 58 2.29 -6.11 11.40
N VAL A 59 2.95 -5.32 10.55
CA VAL A 59 4.25 -4.73 10.86
C VAL A 59 4.16 -3.66 11.95
N ASP A 60 3.12 -2.82 11.97
CA ASP A 60 2.94 -1.82 13.04
C ASP A 60 2.77 -2.51 14.41
N ALA A 61 1.95 -3.55 14.49
CA ALA A 61 1.77 -4.33 15.71
C ALA A 61 3.09 -4.98 16.17
N TRP A 62 3.83 -5.58 15.24
CA TRP A 62 5.12 -6.22 15.52
C TRP A 62 6.17 -5.21 16.01
N MET A 63 6.28 -4.04 15.36
CA MET A 63 7.19 -2.97 15.74
C MET A 63 6.87 -2.39 17.13
N ARG A 64 5.62 -2.48 17.56
CA ARG A 64 5.17 -2.09 18.90
C ARG A 64 5.33 -3.19 19.95
N GLY A 65 5.89 -4.34 19.58
CA GLY A 65 6.25 -5.42 20.49
C GLY A 65 5.28 -6.60 20.54
N LEU A 66 4.20 -6.61 19.77
CA LEU A 66 3.32 -7.78 19.64
C LEU A 66 3.93 -8.79 18.67
N ARG A 67 4.61 -9.81 19.21
CA ARG A 67 5.41 -10.76 18.42
C ARG A 67 4.96 -12.22 18.56
N ASP A 68 3.90 -12.48 19.30
CA ASP A 68 3.41 -13.84 19.55
C ASP A 68 2.55 -14.36 18.37
N PHE A 69 3.19 -14.44 17.19
CA PHE A 69 2.68 -15.04 15.97
C PHE A 69 3.83 -15.59 15.12
N ASP A 70 3.50 -16.34 14.08
CA ASP A 70 4.49 -16.91 13.16
C ASP A 70 5.09 -15.85 12.24
N GLU A 71 6.22 -15.26 12.66
CA GLU A 71 6.93 -14.19 11.94
C GLU A 71 7.44 -14.65 10.55
N GLN A 72 7.82 -15.93 10.43
CA GLN A 72 8.32 -16.46 9.17
C GLN A 72 7.18 -16.57 8.14
N THR A 73 6.04 -17.15 8.54
CA THR A 73 4.85 -17.19 7.68
C THR A 73 4.36 -15.78 7.33
N ALA A 74 4.38 -14.85 8.28
CA ALA A 74 4.01 -13.44 8.02
C ALA A 74 4.93 -12.80 6.96
N TYR A 75 6.24 -13.00 7.10
CA TYR A 75 7.21 -12.50 6.14
C TYR A 75 7.00 -13.08 4.72
N GLU A 76 6.84 -14.40 4.61
CA GLU A 76 6.59 -15.09 3.34
C GLU A 76 5.30 -14.60 2.67
N ALA A 77 4.23 -14.46 3.43
CA ALA A 77 2.94 -13.99 2.94
C ALA A 77 3.01 -12.55 2.42
N MET A 78 3.60 -11.64 3.20
CA MET A 78 3.81 -10.25 2.81
C MET A 78 4.72 -10.12 1.59
N ARG A 79 5.84 -10.86 1.58
CA ARG A 79 6.77 -10.89 0.46
C ARG A 79 6.11 -11.40 -0.82
N LYS A 80 5.28 -12.44 -0.72
CA LYS A 80 4.51 -12.97 -1.85
C LYS A 80 3.63 -11.88 -2.48
N GLY A 81 2.83 -11.15 -1.71
CA GLY A 81 2.02 -10.03 -2.20
C GLY A 81 2.88 -8.96 -2.88
N ALA A 82 4.04 -8.64 -2.30
CA ALA A 82 4.94 -7.59 -2.75
C ALA A 82 5.84 -7.97 -3.95
N THR A 83 5.89 -9.24 -4.38
CA THR A 83 6.82 -9.70 -5.44
C THR A 83 6.19 -10.55 -6.54
N THR A 84 4.96 -11.01 -6.37
CA THR A 84 4.26 -11.78 -7.41
C THR A 84 3.89 -10.86 -8.59
N PRO A 85 4.10 -11.28 -9.86
CA PRO A 85 3.65 -10.54 -11.04
C PRO A 85 2.15 -10.26 -11.03
N GLY A 86 1.73 -9.12 -11.64
CA GLY A 86 0.37 -8.60 -11.56
C GLY A 86 -0.72 -9.55 -12.07
N GLU A 87 -0.45 -10.29 -13.15
CA GLU A 87 -1.40 -11.28 -13.70
C GLU A 87 -1.75 -12.44 -12.75
N PHE A 88 -0.91 -12.67 -11.74
CA PHE A 88 -1.09 -13.71 -10.72
C PHE A 88 -1.28 -13.13 -9.31
N ASN A 89 -1.35 -11.81 -9.18
CA ASN A 89 -1.35 -11.12 -7.90
C ASN A 89 -2.72 -10.49 -7.61
N LEU A 90 -3.47 -11.11 -6.71
CA LEU A 90 -4.80 -10.62 -6.33
C LEU A 90 -4.74 -9.35 -5.46
N LEU A 91 -3.61 -9.10 -4.79
CA LEU A 91 -3.41 -7.92 -3.95
C LEU A 91 -2.93 -6.70 -4.74
N ARG A 92 -2.06 -6.94 -5.75
CA ARG A 92 -1.40 -5.90 -6.54
C ARG A 92 -1.53 -6.17 -8.04
N PRO A 93 -2.71 -5.99 -8.65
CA PRO A 93 -2.92 -6.28 -10.06
C PRO A 93 -2.01 -5.45 -10.99
N ASP A 94 -1.56 -4.28 -10.55
CA ASP A 94 -0.67 -3.38 -11.29
C ASP A 94 0.82 -3.64 -11.04
N ALA A 95 1.17 -4.74 -10.39
CA ALA A 95 2.54 -5.03 -9.94
C ALA A 95 3.59 -4.99 -11.05
N ASN A 96 3.25 -5.41 -12.28
CA ASN A 96 4.21 -5.41 -13.40
C ASN A 96 4.70 -4.00 -13.75
N ASP A 97 3.79 -3.03 -13.85
CA ASP A 97 4.15 -1.63 -14.07
C ASP A 97 4.88 -1.05 -12.84
N TYR A 98 4.36 -1.32 -11.64
CA TYR A 98 4.96 -0.88 -10.40
C TYR A 98 6.41 -1.38 -10.23
N PHE A 99 6.69 -2.65 -10.58
CA PHE A 99 8.06 -3.21 -10.49
C PHE A 99 9.00 -2.66 -11.55
N SER A 100 8.52 -2.47 -12.77
CA SER A 100 9.37 -2.06 -13.90
C SER A 100 9.59 -0.56 -13.98
N LYS A 101 8.58 0.24 -13.62
CA LYS A 101 8.59 1.71 -13.78
C LYS A 101 8.76 2.45 -12.45
N GLY A 102 8.49 1.79 -11.32
CA GLY A 102 8.45 2.42 -9.99
C GLY A 102 7.16 3.19 -9.71
N TYR A 103 6.19 3.15 -10.62
CA TYR A 103 4.87 3.76 -10.49
C TYR A 103 3.82 2.95 -11.26
N VAL A 104 2.53 3.19 -10.97
CA VAL A 104 1.39 2.64 -11.70
C VAL A 104 0.89 3.72 -12.67
N PRO A 105 0.90 3.49 -14.00
CA PRO A 105 0.41 4.46 -14.95
C PRO A 105 -1.12 4.51 -15.00
N LEU A 106 -1.68 5.68 -15.24
CA LEU A 106 -3.09 5.87 -15.54
C LEU A 106 -3.40 5.35 -16.94
N ARG A 107 -4.26 4.34 -17.07
CA ARG A 107 -4.62 3.72 -18.35
C ARG A 107 -6.01 4.11 -18.83
N GLU A 108 -6.96 4.26 -17.93
CA GLU A 108 -8.36 4.57 -18.18
C GLU A 108 -8.81 5.77 -17.34
N GLN A 109 -9.90 6.41 -17.72
CA GLN A 109 -10.39 7.63 -17.08
C GLN A 109 -10.64 7.48 -15.56
N TYR A 110 -11.08 6.31 -15.12
CA TYR A 110 -11.41 6.03 -13.72
C TYR A 110 -10.46 5.05 -13.04
N ASP A 111 -9.30 4.89 -13.63
CA ASP A 111 -8.22 4.10 -13.05
C ASP A 111 -7.66 4.82 -11.80
N ASN A 112 -7.51 4.06 -10.71
CA ASN A 112 -7.06 4.56 -9.41
C ASN A 112 -5.53 4.46 -9.24
N SER A 113 -4.78 4.67 -10.29
CA SER A 113 -3.34 4.39 -10.39
C SER A 113 -2.48 5.01 -9.28
N VAL A 114 -2.73 6.27 -8.93
CA VAL A 114 -1.98 6.97 -7.86
C VAL A 114 -2.35 6.39 -6.50
N SER A 115 -3.65 6.16 -6.26
CA SER A 115 -4.12 5.57 -5.01
C SER A 115 -3.53 4.17 -4.77
N HIS A 116 -3.55 3.30 -5.79
CA HIS A 116 -2.90 1.99 -5.75
C HIS A 116 -1.41 2.09 -5.39
N ALA A 117 -0.67 2.94 -6.13
CA ALA A 117 0.76 3.08 -5.94
C ALA A 117 1.13 3.62 -4.55
N LEU A 118 0.39 4.59 -4.02
CA LEU A 118 0.65 5.14 -2.68
C LEU A 118 0.46 4.10 -1.59
N GLU A 119 -0.57 3.26 -1.69
CA GLU A 119 -0.76 2.13 -0.77
C GLU A 119 0.39 1.12 -0.88
N TYR A 120 0.87 0.82 -2.10
CA TYR A 120 2.01 -0.08 -2.29
C TYR A 120 3.31 0.49 -1.69
N TYR A 121 3.55 1.81 -1.79
CA TYR A 121 4.74 2.43 -1.19
C TYR A 121 4.71 2.35 0.33
N ILE A 122 3.56 2.55 0.96
CA ILE A 122 3.39 2.41 2.41
C ILE A 122 3.62 0.96 2.83
N ALA A 123 3.04 0.00 2.11
CA ALA A 123 3.23 -1.42 2.37
C ALA A 123 4.70 -1.83 2.21
N ASP A 124 5.37 -1.40 1.14
CA ASP A 124 6.79 -1.69 0.90
C ASP A 124 7.70 -1.06 1.98
N TRP A 125 7.41 0.16 2.44
CA TRP A 125 8.14 0.76 3.56
C TRP A 125 8.05 -0.09 4.83
N ASN A 126 6.85 -0.55 5.17
CA ASN A 126 6.63 -1.42 6.32
C ASN A 126 7.35 -2.76 6.16
N LEU A 127 7.21 -3.40 5.01
CA LEU A 127 7.89 -4.66 4.71
C LEU A 127 9.42 -4.52 4.73
N ALA A 128 9.96 -3.39 4.28
CA ALA A 128 11.39 -3.09 4.37
C ALA A 128 11.88 -3.07 5.82
N ASN A 129 11.11 -2.45 6.74
CA ASN A 129 11.45 -2.43 8.17
C ASN A 129 11.40 -3.83 8.77
N PHE A 130 10.38 -4.61 8.44
CA PHE A 130 10.25 -5.98 8.92
C PHE A 130 11.38 -6.87 8.39
N ALA A 131 11.66 -6.82 7.09
CA ALA A 131 12.76 -7.53 6.45
C ALA A 131 14.13 -7.16 7.08
N GLN A 132 14.37 -5.85 7.33
CA GLN A 132 15.58 -5.37 8.00
C GLN A 132 15.74 -5.99 9.38
N ALA A 133 14.68 -6.03 10.17
CA ALA A 133 14.68 -6.60 11.51
C ALA A 133 14.91 -8.12 11.52
N LEU A 134 14.42 -8.82 10.49
CA LEU A 134 14.66 -10.26 10.28
C LEU A 134 16.01 -10.57 9.59
N GLY A 135 16.85 -9.56 9.33
CA GLY A 135 18.15 -9.74 8.68
C GLY A 135 18.11 -10.01 7.18
N LYS A 136 16.97 -9.82 6.51
CA LYS A 136 16.76 -10.00 5.07
C LYS A 136 17.21 -8.73 4.31
N LYS A 137 18.51 -8.49 4.25
CA LYS A 137 19.10 -7.20 3.80
C LYS A 137 18.74 -6.82 2.36
N GLU A 138 18.72 -7.79 1.45
CA GLU A 138 18.41 -7.55 0.02
C GLU A 138 16.96 -7.10 -0.16
N ASP A 139 16.02 -7.82 0.46
CA ASP A 139 14.61 -7.46 0.43
C ASP A 139 14.35 -6.13 1.14
N ALA A 140 15.02 -5.89 2.28
CA ALA A 140 14.92 -4.61 2.98
C ALA A 140 15.34 -3.43 2.09
N LYS A 141 16.43 -3.60 1.32
CA LYS A 141 16.86 -2.59 0.35
C LYS A 141 15.87 -2.42 -0.79
N LEU A 142 15.44 -3.53 -1.41
CA LEU A 142 14.48 -3.52 -2.52
C LEU A 142 13.20 -2.75 -2.16
N PHE A 143 12.56 -3.14 -1.06
CA PHE A 143 11.31 -2.54 -0.63
C PHE A 143 11.49 -1.09 -0.16
N ARG A 144 12.63 -0.77 0.46
CA ARG A 144 12.97 0.61 0.82
C ARG A 144 13.09 1.51 -0.39
N ASP A 145 13.80 1.07 -1.40
CA ASP A 145 14.00 1.85 -2.63
C ASP A 145 12.65 2.06 -3.35
N ARG A 146 11.83 1.02 -3.47
CA ARG A 146 10.50 1.11 -4.09
C ARG A 146 9.55 2.05 -3.35
N SER A 147 9.59 2.07 -2.03
CA SER A 147 8.71 2.91 -1.22
C SER A 147 8.85 4.41 -1.47
N LEU A 148 9.93 4.83 -2.12
CA LEU A 148 10.19 6.23 -2.47
C LEU A 148 9.63 6.63 -3.85
N GLY A 149 8.97 5.72 -4.55
CA GLY A 149 8.45 5.93 -5.90
C GLY A 149 7.33 6.98 -6.01
N TYR A 150 6.68 7.38 -4.89
CA TYR A 150 5.70 8.46 -4.89
C TYR A 150 6.23 9.76 -5.53
N LYS A 151 7.57 9.95 -5.52
CA LYS A 151 8.24 11.13 -6.11
C LYS A 151 8.04 11.23 -7.62
N HIS A 152 7.79 10.13 -8.33
CA HIS A 152 7.49 10.13 -9.75
C HIS A 152 6.24 10.95 -10.06
N TYR A 153 5.23 10.90 -9.18
CA TYR A 153 3.97 11.59 -9.38
C TYR A 153 4.00 13.08 -9.07
N TYR A 154 5.05 13.58 -8.41
CA TYR A 154 5.06 14.98 -7.97
C TYR A 154 5.19 15.96 -9.15
N SER A 155 4.17 16.77 -9.35
CA SER A 155 4.14 17.83 -10.34
C SER A 155 4.50 19.18 -9.71
N LYS A 156 5.65 19.74 -10.11
CA LYS A 156 6.05 21.08 -9.66
C LYS A 156 5.11 22.19 -10.14
N GLU A 157 4.45 21.98 -11.27
CA GLU A 157 3.48 22.92 -11.83
C GLU A 157 2.28 23.12 -10.90
N PHE A 158 1.78 22.03 -10.30
CA PHE A 158 0.60 22.04 -9.44
C PHE A 158 0.92 21.99 -7.94
N GLY A 159 2.15 21.64 -7.57
CA GLY A 159 2.52 21.38 -6.15
C GLY A 159 1.82 20.18 -5.54
N THR A 160 1.34 19.24 -6.38
CA THR A 160 0.58 18.04 -5.98
C THR A 160 1.07 16.82 -6.71
N LEU A 161 0.63 15.64 -6.26
CA LEU A 161 0.76 14.42 -7.06
C LEU A 161 -0.18 14.50 -8.27
N ARG A 162 0.30 14.03 -9.42
CA ARG A 162 -0.42 14.04 -10.69
C ARG A 162 -0.27 12.68 -11.37
N PRO A 163 -1.34 12.10 -11.93
CA PRO A 163 -1.27 10.82 -12.62
C PRO A 163 -0.30 10.85 -13.79
N ILE A 164 0.35 9.72 -14.05
CA ILE A 164 1.33 9.53 -15.13
C ILE A 164 0.74 8.55 -16.14
N LEU A 165 0.82 8.87 -17.41
CA LEU A 165 0.39 8.02 -18.51
C LEU A 165 1.40 6.89 -18.80
N PRO A 166 1.03 5.85 -19.57
CA PRO A 166 1.94 4.73 -19.90
C PRO A 166 3.23 5.16 -20.60
N ASP A 167 3.22 6.28 -21.32
CA ASP A 167 4.39 6.85 -22.00
C ASP A 167 5.32 7.67 -21.08
N GLY A 168 4.96 7.82 -19.80
CA GLY A 168 5.73 8.56 -18.80
C GLY A 168 5.40 10.05 -18.72
N THR A 169 4.46 10.56 -19.51
CA THR A 169 4.00 11.94 -19.41
C THR A 169 2.93 12.11 -18.37
N PHE A 170 2.79 13.30 -17.81
CA PHE A 170 1.71 13.58 -16.89
C PHE A 170 0.36 13.67 -17.61
N TYR A 171 -0.68 13.12 -16.98
CA TYR A 171 -2.06 13.23 -17.46
C TYR A 171 -2.48 14.69 -17.63
N SER A 172 -3.12 15.02 -18.76
CA SER A 172 -3.58 16.39 -19.09
C SER A 172 -4.86 16.31 -19.94
N PRO A 173 -5.83 17.25 -19.77
CA PRO A 173 -5.85 18.33 -18.77
C PRO A 173 -5.98 17.79 -17.34
N PHE A 174 -5.47 18.52 -16.34
CA PHE A 174 -5.46 18.10 -14.94
C PHE A 174 -5.97 19.21 -14.04
N ASP A 175 -6.97 18.89 -13.23
CA ASP A 175 -7.45 19.71 -12.12
C ASP A 175 -7.20 18.96 -10.81
N PRO A 176 -6.33 19.46 -9.91
CA PRO A 176 -6.02 18.79 -8.65
C PRO A 176 -7.20 18.72 -7.67
N LYS A 177 -8.27 19.47 -7.93
CA LYS A 177 -9.51 19.44 -7.13
C LYS A 177 -10.58 18.52 -7.68
N GLN A 178 -10.42 18.02 -8.92
CA GLN A 178 -11.38 17.08 -9.50
C GLN A 178 -11.58 15.88 -8.58
N GLY A 179 -12.82 15.48 -8.31
CA GLY A 179 -13.18 14.44 -7.36
C GLY A 179 -13.82 14.98 -6.08
N GLU A 180 -14.01 16.30 -5.97
CA GLU A 180 -14.89 16.88 -4.95
C GLU A 180 -16.32 16.40 -5.19
N ASN A 181 -17.09 16.25 -4.09
CA ASN A 181 -18.50 15.78 -4.16
C ASN A 181 -18.69 14.39 -4.81
N PHE A 182 -17.72 13.50 -4.65
CA PHE A 182 -17.76 12.13 -5.20
C PHE A 182 -17.75 12.04 -6.72
N GLU A 183 -17.32 13.09 -7.40
CA GLU A 183 -17.05 13.02 -8.83
C GLU A 183 -15.82 12.12 -9.08
N PRO A 184 -15.83 11.33 -10.17
CA PRO A 184 -14.65 10.53 -10.54
C PRO A 184 -13.42 11.43 -10.78
N SER A 185 -12.29 11.02 -10.19
CA SER A 185 -11.00 11.70 -10.36
C SER A 185 -9.98 10.74 -10.98
N PRO A 186 -9.47 11.01 -12.17
CA PRO A 186 -8.48 10.14 -12.79
C PRO A 186 -7.26 9.92 -11.88
N GLY A 187 -6.96 8.66 -11.59
CA GLY A 187 -5.84 8.25 -10.75
C GLY A 187 -6.10 8.24 -9.25
N PHE A 188 -7.26 8.74 -8.77
CA PHE A 188 -7.56 8.84 -7.34
C PHE A 188 -8.91 8.19 -7.00
N HIS A 189 -8.92 7.41 -5.95
CA HIS A 189 -10.11 6.73 -5.44
C HIS A 189 -10.74 7.52 -4.30
N GLU A 190 -12.05 7.81 -4.40
CA GLU A 190 -12.83 8.50 -3.36
C GLU A 190 -12.17 9.79 -2.83
N GLY A 191 -11.47 10.52 -3.71
CA GLY A 191 -10.75 11.72 -3.35
C GLY A 191 -10.09 12.39 -4.55
N ASN A 192 -9.13 13.26 -4.28
CA ASN A 192 -8.44 14.03 -5.28
C ASN A 192 -6.94 14.22 -4.97
N ALA A 193 -6.22 14.92 -5.84
CA ALA A 193 -4.79 15.14 -5.67
C ALA A 193 -4.45 15.87 -4.36
N TRP A 194 -5.30 16.76 -3.87
CA TRP A 194 -5.08 17.46 -2.59
C TRP A 194 -5.09 16.49 -1.40
N ASN A 195 -6.01 15.53 -1.37
CA ASN A 195 -6.09 14.53 -0.31
C ASN A 195 -4.85 13.62 -0.36
N TYR A 196 -4.57 13.07 -1.55
CA TYR A 196 -3.55 12.05 -1.73
C TYR A 196 -2.12 12.57 -1.73
N THR A 197 -1.87 13.85 -2.01
CA THR A 197 -0.52 14.43 -1.94
C THR A 197 0.11 14.29 -0.55
N PHE A 198 -0.70 14.37 0.50
CA PHE A 198 -0.24 14.22 1.87
C PHE A 198 -0.24 12.75 2.36
N TYR A 199 -0.68 11.83 1.52
CA TYR A 199 -0.75 10.42 1.91
C TYR A 199 0.61 9.70 1.67
N VAL A 200 1.65 10.25 2.30
CA VAL A 200 3.02 9.73 2.33
C VAL A 200 3.53 9.67 3.77
N PRO A 201 2.83 8.95 4.69
CA PRO A 201 3.17 8.96 6.11
C PRO A 201 4.55 8.36 6.41
N HIS A 202 5.07 7.55 5.52
CA HIS A 202 6.37 6.88 5.66
C HIS A 202 7.57 7.78 5.32
N ASP A 203 7.38 8.88 4.59
CA ASP A 203 8.46 9.81 4.21
C ASP A 203 8.01 11.28 4.20
N ILE A 204 7.44 11.75 5.30
CA ILE A 204 6.96 13.14 5.43
C ILE A 204 8.08 14.17 5.16
N LYS A 205 9.32 13.86 5.60
CA LYS A 205 10.47 14.73 5.35
C LYS A 205 10.88 14.77 3.88
N GLY A 206 10.75 13.65 3.17
CA GLY A 206 10.99 13.57 1.73
C GLY A 206 9.94 14.34 0.94
N LEU A 207 8.67 14.17 1.30
CA LEU A 207 7.56 14.91 0.68
C LEU A 207 7.73 16.44 0.85
N ALA A 208 8.08 16.88 2.05
CA ALA A 208 8.27 18.31 2.34
C ALA A 208 9.44 18.98 1.60
N LYS A 209 10.28 18.21 0.92
CA LYS A 209 11.42 18.71 0.13
C LYS A 209 11.13 18.80 -1.37
N LEU A 210 10.00 18.29 -1.82
CA LEU A 210 9.60 18.35 -3.21
C LEU A 210 8.99 19.70 -3.55
#